data_88a6ef30afc319c9a174d3b48e7d7dd4
#
_entry.id   88a6ef30afc319c9a174d3b48e7d7dd4
#
_cell.length_a   1.000
_cell.length_b   1.000
_cell.length_c   1.000
_cell.angle_alpha   90.00
_cell.angle_beta   90.00
_cell.angle_gamma   90.00
#
_symmetry.space_group_name_H-M   'P 1'
#
loop_
_entity.id
_entity.type
_entity.pdbx_description
1 polymer ?
#
loop_
_entity_poly.entity_id
_entity_poly.type
_entity_poly.pdbx_seq_one_letter_code
_entity_poly.pdbx_strand_id
1 'polypeptide(L)'
;MITKKSTALNSGIAIGIAISSVAYLIHKNILKNSNTPDNIRGVIQNWIDTVCRHNPEEIVSLYAPEGVLLGTVAKTMKVGQKDIMGYFNMFVSKKPCGYITEINVQNFGSDYAVADGTYTFELTNDEGNIDIVPARFTFVLRRVVGGPNTPNRGGWIIASHHSSVNPE
;
A
#
# COMPACT_ATOMS: atom_id res chain seq x y z
N MET A 1 60.83 -9.61 -4.40
CA MET A 1 59.90 -9.31 -3.28
C MET A 1 58.69 -8.58 -3.88
N ILE A 2 57.62 -9.28 -4.18
CA ILE A 2 56.44 -8.75 -4.89
C ILE A 2 55.30 -8.77 -3.88
N THR A 3 54.87 -7.60 -3.41
CA THR A 3 53.74 -7.42 -2.49
C THR A 3 52.44 -7.40 -3.29
N LYS A 4 51.57 -8.42 -3.14
CA LYS A 4 50.23 -8.45 -3.61
C LYS A 4 49.36 -7.54 -2.75
N LYS A 5 48.74 -6.49 -3.34
CA LYS A 5 47.63 -5.75 -2.77
C LYS A 5 46.35 -6.59 -2.93
N SER A 6 45.74 -6.95 -1.82
CA SER A 6 44.41 -7.53 -1.74
C SER A 6 43.38 -6.43 -1.86
N THR A 7 42.57 -6.48 -2.90
CA THR A 7 41.39 -5.62 -3.08
C THR A 7 40.19 -6.35 -2.44
N ALA A 8 39.76 -5.90 -1.26
CA ALA A 8 38.53 -6.35 -0.67
C ALA A 8 37.35 -5.70 -1.42
N LEU A 9 36.57 -6.51 -2.12
CA LEU A 9 35.31 -6.09 -2.75
C LEU A 9 34.26 -5.92 -1.66
N ASN A 10 33.65 -4.75 -1.64
CA ASN A 10 32.56 -4.38 -0.77
C ASN A 10 31.26 -5.01 -1.31
N SER A 11 30.93 -6.23 -0.88
CA SER A 11 29.79 -7.02 -1.37
C SER A 11 28.51 -6.91 -0.51
N GLY A 12 28.51 -6.02 0.49
CA GLY A 12 27.42 -5.96 1.48
C GLY A 12 26.14 -5.21 1.03
N ILE A 13 26.24 -4.25 0.11
CA ILE A 13 25.10 -3.36 -0.25
C ILE A 13 24.21 -3.96 -1.33
N ALA A 14 24.74 -4.78 -2.22
CA ALA A 14 23.97 -5.38 -3.32
C ALA A 14 23.00 -6.48 -2.87
N ILE A 15 23.27 -7.15 -1.75
CA ILE A 15 22.45 -8.27 -1.25
C ILE A 15 21.14 -7.80 -0.63
N GLY A 16 21.12 -6.66 0.05
CA GLY A 16 19.92 -6.11 0.71
C GLY A 16 18.83 -5.69 -0.30
N ILE A 17 19.21 -5.03 -1.39
CA ILE A 17 18.27 -4.57 -2.44
C ILE A 17 17.71 -5.76 -3.23
N ALA A 18 18.50 -6.78 -3.49
CA ALA A 18 18.05 -7.98 -4.19
C ALA A 18 17.05 -8.81 -3.38
N ILE A 19 17.20 -8.88 -2.07
CA ILE A 19 16.27 -9.64 -1.19
C ILE A 19 14.92 -8.93 -1.09
N SER A 20 14.87 -7.61 -1.00
CA SER A 20 13.60 -6.85 -0.97
C SER A 20 12.86 -6.99 -2.30
N SER A 21 13.56 -6.90 -3.42
CA SER A 21 12.98 -7.06 -4.77
C SER A 21 12.47 -8.49 -5.02
N VAL A 22 13.18 -9.50 -4.56
CA VAL A 22 12.77 -10.91 -4.69
C VAL A 22 11.59 -11.22 -3.77
N ALA A 23 11.59 -10.75 -2.52
CA ALA A 23 10.47 -10.89 -1.60
C ALA A 23 9.21 -10.20 -2.15
N TYR A 24 9.33 -9.01 -2.72
CA TYR A 24 8.25 -8.29 -3.41
C TYR A 24 7.71 -9.09 -4.60
N LEU A 25 8.59 -9.63 -5.47
CA LEU A 25 8.18 -10.42 -6.65
C LEU A 25 7.52 -11.75 -6.26
N ILE A 26 8.01 -12.44 -5.25
CA ILE A 26 7.40 -13.68 -4.74
C ILE A 26 6.03 -13.37 -4.14
N HIS A 27 5.91 -12.32 -3.35
CA HIS A 27 4.65 -11.88 -2.76
C HIS A 27 3.62 -11.48 -3.84
N LYS A 28 4.06 -10.74 -4.86
CA LYS A 28 3.26 -10.36 -6.03
C LYS A 28 2.75 -11.58 -6.83
N ASN A 29 3.57 -12.63 -6.96
CA ASN A 29 3.16 -13.85 -7.67
C ASN A 29 2.17 -14.72 -6.87
N ILE A 30 2.29 -14.76 -5.54
CA ILE A 30 1.34 -15.49 -4.67
C ILE A 30 -0.05 -14.83 -4.73
N LEU A 31 -0.12 -13.50 -4.85
CA LEU A 31 -1.38 -12.74 -4.92
C LEU A 31 -1.99 -12.64 -6.32
N LYS A 32 -1.22 -12.90 -7.38
CA LYS A 32 -1.69 -12.83 -8.78
C LYS A 32 -2.73 -13.89 -9.17
N ASN A 33 -2.89 -14.96 -8.39
CA ASN A 33 -3.78 -16.07 -8.72
C ASN A 33 -5.26 -15.86 -8.34
N SER A 34 -5.68 -14.65 -8.02
CA SER A 34 -7.04 -14.35 -7.56
C SER A 34 -7.66 -13.11 -8.22
N ASN A 35 -7.59 -13.02 -9.54
CA ASN A 35 -8.22 -11.96 -10.34
C ASN A 35 -9.75 -12.10 -10.46
N THR A 36 -10.44 -12.57 -9.41
CA THR A 36 -11.90 -12.50 -9.37
C THR A 36 -12.35 -11.18 -8.77
N PRO A 37 -13.44 -10.57 -9.25
CA PRO A 37 -14.01 -9.32 -8.71
C PRO A 37 -14.31 -9.37 -7.20
N ASP A 38 -14.39 -10.57 -6.62
CA ASP A 38 -14.68 -10.80 -5.21
C ASP A 38 -13.41 -10.95 -4.33
N ASN A 39 -12.22 -10.77 -4.91
CA ASN A 39 -10.98 -10.94 -4.17
C ASN A 39 -10.57 -9.65 -3.46
N ILE A 40 -10.95 -9.53 -2.20
CA ILE A 40 -10.60 -8.39 -1.34
C ILE A 40 -9.09 -8.24 -1.17
N ARG A 41 -8.34 -9.36 -1.08
CA ARG A 41 -6.86 -9.31 -1.00
C ARG A 41 -6.26 -8.62 -2.22
N GLY A 42 -6.81 -8.90 -3.41
CA GLY A 42 -6.39 -8.24 -4.66
C GLY A 42 -6.73 -6.74 -4.68
N VAL A 43 -7.83 -6.32 -4.05
CA VAL A 43 -8.17 -4.89 -3.90
C VAL A 43 -7.13 -4.17 -3.06
N ILE A 44 -6.74 -4.73 -1.91
CA ILE A 44 -5.72 -4.13 -1.05
C ILE A 44 -4.34 -4.15 -1.72
N GLN A 45 -3.99 -5.23 -2.42
CA GLN A 45 -2.74 -5.26 -3.20
C GLN A 45 -2.73 -4.20 -4.30
N ASN A 46 -3.84 -4.03 -5.03
CA ASN A 46 -3.95 -2.96 -6.04
C ASN A 46 -3.80 -1.57 -5.41
N TRP A 47 -4.32 -1.35 -4.19
CA TRP A 47 -4.11 -0.10 -3.47
C TRP A 47 -2.62 0.14 -3.20
N ILE A 48 -1.88 -0.86 -2.66
CA ILE A 48 -0.42 -0.78 -2.46
C ILE A 48 0.31 -0.49 -3.77
N ASP A 49 0.01 -1.25 -4.83
CA ASP A 49 0.63 -1.07 -6.15
C ASP A 49 0.36 0.34 -6.71
N THR A 50 -0.81 0.91 -6.42
CA THR A 50 -1.17 2.28 -6.82
C THR A 50 -0.38 3.32 -6.02
N VAL A 51 -0.20 3.11 -4.71
CA VAL A 51 0.64 3.97 -3.87
C VAL A 51 2.08 4.00 -4.37
N CYS A 52 2.63 2.85 -4.77
CA CYS A 52 3.99 2.75 -5.34
C CYS A 52 4.16 3.51 -6.67
N ARG A 53 3.07 3.86 -7.37
CA ARG A 53 3.13 4.68 -8.58
C ARG A 53 3.24 6.18 -8.31
N HIS A 54 3.03 6.58 -7.06
CA HIS A 54 3.13 7.97 -6.58
C HIS A 54 2.20 8.97 -7.30
N ASN A 55 1.05 8.50 -7.79
CA ASN A 55 0.02 9.34 -8.41
C ASN A 55 -1.17 9.51 -7.44
N PRO A 56 -1.34 10.69 -6.81
CA PRO A 56 -2.40 10.92 -5.82
C PRO A 56 -3.80 10.75 -6.40
N GLU A 57 -4.03 11.15 -7.65
CA GLU A 57 -5.33 11.04 -8.33
C GLU A 57 -5.74 9.57 -8.46
N GLU A 58 -4.81 8.71 -8.88
CA GLU A 58 -5.08 7.27 -8.97
C GLU A 58 -5.38 6.67 -7.61
N ILE A 59 -4.62 7.05 -6.56
CA ILE A 59 -4.85 6.54 -5.20
C ILE A 59 -6.24 6.97 -4.70
N VAL A 60 -6.58 8.25 -4.87
CA VAL A 60 -7.87 8.81 -4.39
C VAL A 60 -9.05 8.20 -5.14
N SER A 61 -8.89 7.83 -6.41
CA SER A 61 -9.95 7.17 -7.19
C SER A 61 -10.40 5.82 -6.61
N LEU A 62 -9.60 5.21 -5.74
CA LEU A 62 -9.93 3.97 -5.04
C LEU A 62 -10.83 4.19 -3.81
N TYR A 63 -11.01 5.45 -3.38
CA TYR A 63 -11.85 5.82 -2.23
C TYR A 63 -13.24 6.26 -2.67
N ALA A 64 -14.24 5.92 -1.84
CA ALA A 64 -15.59 6.44 -2.02
C ALA A 64 -15.59 7.98 -1.95
N PRO A 65 -16.53 8.66 -2.64
CA PRO A 65 -16.65 10.12 -2.58
C PRO A 65 -16.70 10.66 -1.14
N GLU A 66 -17.39 9.94 -0.26
CA GLU A 66 -17.53 10.21 1.18
C GLU A 66 -16.50 9.45 2.05
N GLY A 67 -15.50 8.83 1.43
CA GLY A 67 -14.52 7.98 2.11
C GLY A 67 -13.81 8.64 3.28
N VAL A 68 -13.40 7.84 4.25
CA VAL A 68 -12.69 8.30 5.45
C VAL A 68 -11.28 7.71 5.48
N LEU A 69 -10.29 8.54 5.81
CA LEU A 69 -8.91 8.11 6.01
C LEU A 69 -8.35 8.64 7.33
N LEU A 70 -7.89 7.72 8.17
CA LEU A 70 -6.97 7.99 9.28
C LEU A 70 -5.58 7.46 8.84
N GLY A 71 -4.81 8.32 8.18
CA GLY A 71 -3.51 7.93 7.62
C GLY A 71 -2.42 7.84 8.67
N THR A 72 -1.43 6.98 8.45
CA THR A 72 -0.31 6.69 9.38
C THR A 72 0.40 7.93 9.92
N VAL A 73 0.57 8.94 9.08
CA VAL A 73 1.25 10.20 9.44
C VAL A 73 0.27 11.39 9.53
N ALA A 74 -1.03 11.16 9.44
CA ALA A 74 -2.02 12.22 9.52
C ALA A 74 -2.34 12.57 10.98
N LYS A 75 -2.28 13.86 11.33
CA LYS A 75 -2.70 14.35 12.66
C LYS A 75 -4.22 14.37 12.83
N THR A 76 -4.97 14.41 11.73
CA THR A 76 -6.43 14.54 11.72
C THR A 76 -7.05 13.59 10.71
N MET A 77 -8.25 13.16 11.01
CA MET A 77 -9.08 12.39 10.07
C MET A 77 -9.32 13.20 8.79
N LYS A 78 -9.30 12.52 7.64
CA LYS A 78 -9.62 13.06 6.32
C LYS A 78 -10.97 12.51 5.88
N VAL A 79 -11.86 13.38 5.45
CA VAL A 79 -13.21 13.01 5.04
C VAL A 79 -13.48 13.51 3.62
N GLY A 80 -13.87 12.59 2.75
CA GLY A 80 -14.09 12.84 1.34
C GLY A 80 -12.82 12.94 0.51
N GLN A 81 -12.98 12.77 -0.80
CA GLN A 81 -11.84 12.68 -1.73
C GLN A 81 -10.95 13.93 -1.72
N LYS A 82 -11.51 15.12 -1.47
CA LYS A 82 -10.72 16.37 -1.43
C LYS A 82 -9.68 16.36 -0.30
N ASP A 83 -10.10 15.97 0.92
CA ASP A 83 -9.20 15.92 2.08
C ASP A 83 -8.20 14.78 1.96
N ILE A 84 -8.66 13.63 1.41
CA ILE A 84 -7.81 12.47 1.13
C ILE A 84 -6.76 12.83 0.07
N MET A 85 -7.11 13.61 -0.96
CA MET A 85 -6.17 14.13 -1.96
C MET A 85 -5.07 14.98 -1.29
N GLY A 86 -5.45 15.87 -0.38
CA GLY A 86 -4.49 16.68 0.37
C GLY A 86 -3.49 15.83 1.17
N TYR A 87 -3.95 14.72 1.75
CA TYR A 87 -3.08 13.77 2.44
C TYR A 87 -2.11 13.08 1.47
N PHE A 88 -2.60 12.53 0.34
CA PHE A 88 -1.75 11.80 -0.59
C PHE A 88 -0.79 12.70 -1.35
N ASN A 89 -1.13 13.96 -1.65
CA ASN A 89 -0.18 14.95 -2.18
C ASN A 89 1.06 15.10 -1.29
N MET A 90 0.86 15.10 0.04
CA MET A 90 1.97 15.13 1.00
C MET A 90 2.66 13.77 1.11
N PHE A 91 1.89 12.67 1.15
CA PHE A 91 2.45 11.34 1.38
C PHE A 91 3.34 10.87 0.24
N VAL A 92 2.95 11.10 -1.03
CA VAL A 92 3.74 10.68 -2.20
C VAL A 92 5.06 11.41 -2.35
N SER A 93 5.23 12.60 -1.71
CA SER A 93 6.52 13.29 -1.69
C SER A 93 7.62 12.49 -1.00
N LYS A 94 7.23 11.56 -0.10
CA LYS A 94 8.12 10.60 0.57
C LYS A 94 8.41 9.36 -0.27
N LYS A 95 7.97 9.31 -1.52
CA LYS A 95 8.12 8.18 -2.46
C LYS A 95 7.74 6.82 -1.84
N PRO A 96 6.54 6.70 -1.23
CA PRO A 96 6.12 5.49 -0.55
C PRO A 96 6.04 4.32 -1.51
N CYS A 97 6.64 3.19 -1.13
CA CYS A 97 6.33 1.90 -1.71
C CYS A 97 6.31 0.86 -0.60
N GLY A 98 5.36 -0.08 -0.66
CA GLY A 98 5.20 -1.03 0.42
C GLY A 98 4.76 -2.41 -0.05
N TYR A 99 4.64 -3.30 0.92
CA TYR A 99 4.11 -4.65 0.71
C TYR A 99 3.32 -5.11 1.93
N ILE A 100 2.29 -5.93 1.68
CA ILE A 100 1.47 -6.52 2.73
C ILE A 100 2.27 -7.65 3.39
N THR A 101 2.34 -7.65 4.72
CA THR A 101 2.97 -8.72 5.51
C THR A 101 1.95 -9.73 6.01
N GLU A 102 0.80 -9.24 6.49
CA GLU A 102 -0.33 -10.08 6.91
C GLU A 102 -1.64 -9.45 6.47
N ILE A 103 -2.64 -10.27 6.16
CA ILE A 103 -3.98 -9.82 5.84
C ILE A 103 -5.02 -10.87 6.24
N ASN A 104 -6.02 -10.44 6.99
CA ASN A 104 -7.24 -11.17 7.27
C ASN A 104 -8.41 -10.47 6.60
N VAL A 105 -9.35 -11.24 6.04
CA VAL A 105 -10.53 -10.71 5.34
C VAL A 105 -11.79 -11.28 5.95
N GLN A 106 -12.74 -10.41 6.26
CA GLN A 106 -14.07 -10.72 6.73
C GLN A 106 -15.11 -10.14 5.75
N ASN A 107 -16.01 -10.98 5.26
CA ASN A 107 -17.11 -10.54 4.39
C ASN A 107 -18.38 -10.37 5.22
N PHE A 108 -19.07 -9.25 5.03
CA PHE A 108 -20.35 -8.93 5.67
C PHE A 108 -21.44 -8.86 4.59
N GLY A 109 -21.93 -10.03 4.23
CA GLY A 109 -22.86 -10.20 3.09
C GLY A 109 -22.18 -9.97 1.74
N SER A 110 -22.93 -9.49 0.76
CA SER A 110 -22.45 -9.22 -0.60
C SER A 110 -21.85 -7.84 -0.79
N ASP A 111 -22.12 -6.91 0.13
CA ASP A 111 -21.97 -5.48 -0.11
C ASP A 111 -20.84 -4.83 0.67
N TYR A 112 -20.38 -5.47 1.75
CA TYR A 112 -19.31 -4.98 2.60
C TYR A 112 -18.28 -6.06 2.90
N ALA A 113 -17.03 -5.61 3.03
CA ALA A 113 -15.93 -6.43 3.53
C ALA A 113 -15.00 -5.58 4.40
N VAL A 114 -14.33 -6.24 5.33
CA VAL A 114 -13.25 -5.66 6.13
C VAL A 114 -11.98 -6.44 5.85
N ALA A 115 -10.89 -5.71 5.64
CA ALA A 115 -9.54 -6.28 5.56
C ALA A 115 -8.68 -5.64 6.64
N ASP A 116 -8.23 -6.47 7.59
CA ASP A 116 -7.30 -6.10 8.65
C ASP A 116 -5.95 -6.73 8.37
N GLY A 117 -4.87 -6.02 8.71
CA GLY A 117 -3.56 -6.59 8.51
C GLY A 117 -2.41 -5.64 8.83
N THR A 118 -1.25 -6.06 8.37
CA THR A 118 -0.01 -5.31 8.49
C THR A 118 0.65 -5.17 7.12
N TYR A 119 1.39 -4.10 6.96
CA TYR A 119 2.23 -3.83 5.81
C TYR A 119 3.51 -3.10 6.25
N THR A 120 4.49 -3.11 5.40
CA THR A 120 5.70 -2.32 5.61
C THR A 120 5.87 -1.38 4.44
N PHE A 121 6.10 -0.09 4.75
CA PHE A 121 6.47 0.92 3.76
C PHE A 121 7.96 1.24 3.81
N GLU A 122 8.52 1.49 2.65
CA GLU A 122 9.76 2.19 2.43
C GLU A 122 9.42 3.66 2.14
N LEU A 123 9.92 4.59 2.95
CA LEU A 123 9.69 6.02 2.80
C LEU A 123 11.03 6.73 2.66
N THR A 124 11.13 7.66 1.71
CA THR A 124 12.29 8.55 1.62
C THR A 124 12.12 9.69 2.63
N ASN A 125 13.06 9.84 3.56
CA ASN A 125 13.08 10.95 4.51
C ASN A 125 13.71 12.22 3.90
N ASP A 126 13.72 13.30 4.69
CA ASP A 126 14.19 14.62 4.23
C ASP A 126 15.72 14.64 3.94
N GLU A 127 16.47 13.69 4.47
CA GLU A 127 17.90 13.50 4.22
C GLU A 127 18.17 12.63 2.97
N GLY A 128 17.12 12.07 2.36
CA GLY A 128 17.21 11.17 1.22
C GLY A 128 17.45 9.71 1.58
N ASN A 129 17.45 9.36 2.87
CA ASN A 129 17.57 7.98 3.34
C ASN A 129 16.22 7.26 3.25
N ILE A 130 16.26 5.93 3.25
CA ILE A 130 15.06 5.08 3.27
C ILE A 130 14.75 4.67 4.71
N ASP A 131 13.58 5.08 5.18
CA ASP A 131 13.01 4.64 6.44
C ASP A 131 12.08 3.45 6.19
N ILE A 132 12.24 2.39 6.97
CA ILE A 132 11.38 1.22 6.97
C ILE A 132 10.30 1.42 8.03
N VAL A 133 9.05 1.50 7.62
CA VAL A 133 7.91 1.83 8.48
C VAL A 133 6.91 0.69 8.52
N PRO A 134 7.02 -0.24 9.49
CA PRO A 134 5.98 -1.23 9.75
C PRO A 134 4.72 -0.53 10.27
N ALA A 135 3.57 -0.91 9.72
CA ALA A 135 2.28 -0.34 10.09
C ALA A 135 1.18 -1.39 10.02
N ARG A 136 0.08 -1.11 10.69
CA ARG A 136 -1.14 -1.91 10.67
C ARG A 136 -2.26 -1.14 10.00
N PHE A 137 -3.22 -1.88 9.44
CA PHE A 137 -4.35 -1.28 8.74
C PHE A 137 -5.66 -1.99 9.02
N THR A 138 -6.73 -1.23 8.85
CA THR A 138 -8.09 -1.71 8.63
C THR A 138 -8.68 -0.99 7.43
N PHE A 139 -9.11 -1.73 6.42
CA PHE A 139 -9.91 -1.24 5.31
C PHE A 139 -11.35 -1.73 5.45
N VAL A 140 -12.30 -0.82 5.37
CA VAL A 140 -13.71 -1.14 5.15
C VAL A 140 -14.00 -0.88 3.68
N LEU A 141 -14.45 -1.92 3.00
CA LEU A 141 -14.74 -1.90 1.57
C LEU A 141 -16.24 -2.01 1.35
N ARG A 142 -16.75 -1.27 0.38
CA ARG A 142 -18.14 -1.32 -0.07
C ARG A 142 -18.18 -1.73 -1.53
N ARG A 143 -19.12 -2.62 -1.88
CA ARG A 143 -19.33 -2.99 -3.28
C ARG A 143 -19.98 -1.84 -4.05
N VAL A 144 -19.45 -1.59 -5.24
CA VAL A 144 -20.04 -0.62 -6.17
C VAL A 144 -20.99 -1.38 -7.11
N VAL A 145 -22.27 -1.08 -7.01
CA VAL A 145 -23.28 -1.59 -7.96
C VAL A 145 -23.07 -0.81 -9.27
N GLY A 146 -22.54 -1.49 -10.28
CA GLY A 146 -22.13 -0.84 -11.52
C GLY A 146 -23.29 -0.29 -12.34
N GLY A 147 -23.28 1.02 -12.60
CA GLY A 147 -23.97 1.62 -13.74
C GLY A 147 -23.11 1.50 -15.02
N PRO A 148 -23.67 1.73 -16.21
CA PRO A 148 -22.97 1.59 -17.49
C PRO A 148 -21.69 2.45 -17.62
N ASN A 149 -21.53 3.48 -16.79
CA ASN A 149 -20.41 4.45 -16.83
C ASN A 149 -19.56 4.48 -15.58
N THR A 150 -19.65 3.47 -14.68
CA THR A 150 -18.77 3.40 -13.51
C THR A 150 -17.47 2.67 -13.87
N PRO A 151 -16.30 3.25 -13.58
CA PRO A 151 -15.01 2.62 -13.91
C PRO A 151 -14.79 1.26 -13.23
N ASN A 152 -15.47 1.00 -12.12
CA ASN A 152 -15.40 -0.25 -11.35
C ASN A 152 -16.70 -1.02 -11.40
N ARG A 153 -17.11 -1.55 -12.58
CA ARG A 153 -18.28 -2.39 -12.70
C ARG A 153 -18.20 -3.60 -11.77
N GLY A 154 -19.02 -3.60 -10.70
CA GLY A 154 -19.06 -4.69 -9.73
C GLY A 154 -17.82 -4.82 -8.85
N GLY A 155 -16.97 -3.79 -8.80
CA GLY A 155 -15.76 -3.75 -7.97
C GLY A 155 -16.02 -3.28 -6.54
N TRP A 156 -14.95 -3.24 -5.76
CA TRP A 156 -14.93 -2.72 -4.40
C TRP A 156 -14.34 -1.31 -4.39
N ILE A 157 -14.85 -0.46 -3.48
CA ILE A 157 -14.34 0.88 -3.23
C ILE A 157 -14.06 1.04 -1.73
N ILE A 158 -13.03 1.79 -1.38
CA ILE A 158 -12.64 2.01 0.02
C ILE A 158 -13.60 3.02 0.65
N ALA A 159 -14.40 2.57 1.61
CA ALA A 159 -15.31 3.42 2.39
C ALA A 159 -14.61 4.01 3.61
N SER A 160 -13.72 3.24 4.26
CA SER A 160 -12.91 3.73 5.39
C SER A 160 -11.56 3.02 5.39
N HIS A 161 -10.53 3.76 5.75
CA HIS A 161 -9.18 3.25 5.89
C HIS A 161 -8.52 3.85 7.13
N HIS A 162 -8.11 2.99 8.04
CA HIS A 162 -7.24 3.33 9.16
C HIS A 162 -5.87 2.70 8.96
N SER A 163 -4.84 3.49 9.17
CA SER A 163 -3.45 3.07 9.19
C SER A 163 -2.72 3.71 10.37
N SER A 164 -1.91 2.94 11.07
CA SER A 164 -1.06 3.43 12.17
C SER A 164 0.25 2.68 12.21
N VAL A 165 1.32 3.34 12.64
CA VAL A 165 2.61 2.68 12.90
C VAL A 165 2.39 1.57 13.93
N ASN A 166 3.14 0.48 13.82
CA ASN A 166 3.13 -0.56 14.86
C ASN A 166 3.65 0.05 16.17
N PRO A 167 3.00 -0.24 17.32
CA PRO A 167 3.57 0.13 18.60
C PRO A 167 4.90 -0.62 18.81
N GLU A 168 5.83 0.05 19.48
CA GLU A 168 7.08 -0.54 19.96
C GLU A 168 6.82 -1.52 21.11
#